data_f415c8dffeccd66bcf1b6d3d628eac26
#
_entry.id   f415c8dffeccd66bcf1b6d3d628eac26
#
_cell.length_a   1.000
_cell.length_b   1.000
_cell.length_c   1.000
_cell.angle_alpha   90.00
_cell.angle_beta   90.00
_cell.angle_gamma   90.00
#
_symmetry.space_group_name_H-M   'P 1'
#
loop_
_entity.id
_entity.type
_entity.pdbx_description
1 polymer ?
#
loop_
_entity_poly.entity_id
_entity_poly.type
_entity_poly.pdbx_seq_one_letter_code
_entity_poly.pdbx_strand_id
1 'polypeptide(L)'
;MSLLVDRLRSLHAEGHAVEMPGLRTDDSRFAPGEARDAAVLAGIVDRPRPTFLLTHRPSNMRAHPGQVAFPGGKIDAGESPVEAALREAWEELAIPPDAVTVIGESDVYRTGTGYIITPIVALLPPDLVIVPNPSEVAQWFEVPVDFVFDAANHVVQSAMWNGLRREYLDIQWHEHRIWGVTAAIIANLSRRLDWARLADA
;
A
#
# COMPACT_ATOMS: atom_id res chain seq x y z
N MET A 1 12.64 15.80 -14.79
CA MET A 1 11.60 15.35 -13.82
C MET A 1 10.50 14.71 -14.65
N SER A 2 10.05 13.51 -14.31
CA SER A 2 9.03 12.79 -15.11
C SER A 2 7.71 13.56 -15.07
N LEU A 3 7.01 13.67 -16.21
CA LEU A 3 5.66 14.26 -16.27
C LEU A 3 4.71 13.58 -15.30
N LEU A 4 4.91 12.28 -15.04
CA LEU A 4 4.10 11.50 -14.10
C LEU A 4 4.27 11.99 -12.65
N VAL A 5 5.49 12.42 -12.22
CA VAL A 5 5.71 12.98 -10.86
C VAL A 5 4.82 14.21 -10.62
N ASP A 6 4.83 15.16 -11.54
CA ASP A 6 4.09 16.42 -11.35
C ASP A 6 2.58 16.16 -11.34
N ARG A 7 2.12 15.23 -12.18
CA ARG A 7 0.71 14.82 -12.23
C ARG A 7 0.29 14.08 -10.95
N LEU A 8 1.10 13.15 -10.45
CA LEU A 8 0.85 12.46 -9.19
C LEU A 8 0.78 13.43 -8.01
N ARG A 9 1.69 14.42 -7.96
CA ARG A 9 1.66 15.45 -6.93
C ARG A 9 0.37 16.28 -6.98
N SER A 10 -0.07 16.67 -8.18
CA SER A 10 -1.33 17.41 -8.35
C SER A 10 -2.52 16.58 -7.88
N LEU A 11 -2.66 15.34 -8.34
CA LEU A 11 -3.75 14.45 -7.92
C LEU A 11 -3.74 14.17 -6.42
N HIS A 12 -2.56 13.95 -5.85
CA HIS A 12 -2.42 13.74 -4.41
C HIS A 12 -2.85 14.97 -3.63
N ALA A 13 -2.36 16.16 -4.00
CA ALA A 13 -2.70 17.41 -3.33
C ALA A 13 -4.21 17.70 -3.45
N GLU A 14 -4.80 17.58 -4.63
CA GLU A 14 -6.22 17.79 -4.87
C GLU A 14 -7.10 16.81 -4.09
N GLY A 15 -6.74 15.51 -4.13
CA GLY A 15 -7.48 14.46 -3.43
C GLY A 15 -7.44 14.58 -1.92
N HIS A 16 -6.34 15.09 -1.34
CA HIS A 16 -6.20 15.28 0.11
C HIS A 16 -6.64 16.67 0.59
N ALA A 17 -6.91 17.61 -0.32
CA ALA A 17 -7.46 18.92 0.03
C ALA A 17 -8.95 18.87 0.44
N VAL A 18 -9.63 17.77 0.17
CA VAL A 18 -11.06 17.61 0.46
C VAL A 18 -11.29 16.52 1.51
N GLU A 19 -12.28 16.72 2.36
CA GLU A 19 -12.75 15.68 3.27
C GLU A 19 -13.37 14.54 2.45
N MET A 20 -12.97 13.28 2.78
CA MET A 20 -13.46 12.10 2.06
C MET A 20 -14.09 11.12 3.04
N PRO A 21 -15.42 11.19 3.26
CA PRO A 21 -16.10 10.29 4.17
C PRO A 21 -16.14 8.85 3.64
N GLY A 22 -16.19 7.90 4.56
CA GLY A 22 -16.34 6.47 4.23
C GLY A 22 -15.09 5.84 3.62
N LEU A 23 -13.90 6.35 3.93
CA LEU A 23 -12.66 5.60 3.72
C LEU A 23 -12.68 4.35 4.58
N ARG A 24 -12.07 3.29 4.07
CA ARG A 24 -12.01 2.01 4.77
C ARG A 24 -11.04 2.07 5.93
N THR A 25 -11.44 1.47 7.05
CA THR A 25 -10.63 1.27 8.25
C THR A 25 -11.23 0.12 9.06
N ASP A 26 -10.47 -0.52 9.95
CA ASP A 26 -10.97 -1.53 10.87
C ASP A 26 -10.74 -1.09 12.32
N ASP A 27 -11.64 -0.25 12.81
CA ASP A 27 -11.60 0.25 14.20
C ASP A 27 -12.20 -0.74 15.22
N SER A 28 -12.64 -1.93 14.80
CA SER A 28 -13.46 -2.85 15.59
C SER A 28 -12.82 -3.36 16.90
N ARG A 29 -11.50 -3.21 17.05
CA ARG A 29 -10.72 -3.62 18.23
C ARG A 29 -9.63 -2.63 18.60
N PHE A 30 -9.71 -1.43 18.07
CA PHE A 30 -8.70 -0.42 18.32
C PHE A 30 -8.84 0.09 19.76
N ALA A 31 -7.91 -0.31 20.64
CA ALA A 31 -7.78 0.24 21.98
C ALA A 31 -6.73 1.34 21.97
N PRO A 32 -7.08 2.61 22.28
CA PRO A 32 -6.09 3.67 22.44
C PRO A 32 -5.05 3.29 23.51
N GLY A 33 -3.75 3.42 23.17
CA GLY A 33 -2.64 3.10 24.07
C GLY A 33 -1.92 1.78 23.78
N GLU A 34 -2.48 0.89 22.96
CA GLU A 34 -1.81 -0.31 22.44
C GLU A 34 -1.47 -0.22 20.95
N ALA A 35 -1.69 0.94 20.37
CA ALA A 35 -1.45 1.20 18.96
C ALA A 35 0.04 1.12 18.63
N ARG A 36 0.33 0.48 17.49
CA ARG A 36 1.67 0.36 16.93
C ARG A 36 1.69 1.04 15.58
N ASP A 37 2.49 2.09 15.48
CA ASP A 37 2.64 2.81 14.23
C ASP A 37 3.44 1.99 13.22
N ALA A 38 2.99 2.05 11.97
CA ALA A 38 3.61 1.39 10.85
C ALA A 38 3.51 2.26 9.60
N ALA A 39 4.39 2.06 8.64
CA ALA A 39 4.32 2.72 7.35
C ALA A 39 4.54 1.71 6.22
N VAL A 40 3.90 1.97 5.08
CA VAL A 40 4.06 1.15 3.87
C VAL A 40 4.34 2.04 2.67
N LEU A 41 5.19 1.57 1.77
CA LEU A 41 5.52 2.26 0.53
C LEU A 41 4.52 1.86 -0.56
N ALA A 42 3.52 2.70 -0.84
CA ALA A 42 2.66 2.58 -2.01
C ALA A 42 3.43 3.07 -3.25
N GLY A 43 4.43 2.28 -3.63
CA GLY A 43 5.38 2.59 -4.69
C GLY A 43 4.79 2.31 -6.07
N ILE A 44 4.66 3.36 -6.88
CA ILE A 44 4.22 3.30 -8.27
C ILE A 44 5.48 3.26 -9.15
N VAL A 45 5.65 2.19 -9.91
CA VAL A 45 6.75 2.07 -10.87
C VAL A 45 6.40 2.81 -12.15
N ASP A 46 7.31 3.68 -12.64
CA ASP A 46 7.14 4.52 -13.83
C ASP A 46 7.25 3.68 -15.12
N ARG A 47 6.28 2.80 -15.33
CA ARG A 47 6.11 2.00 -16.54
C ARG A 47 5.28 2.75 -17.58
N PRO A 48 5.30 2.37 -18.86
CA PRO A 48 4.33 2.89 -19.85
C PRO A 48 2.88 2.73 -19.42
N ARG A 49 2.57 1.67 -18.67
CA ARG A 49 1.36 1.47 -17.87
C ARG A 49 1.81 1.36 -16.42
N PRO A 50 1.66 2.42 -15.61
CA PRO A 50 2.17 2.43 -14.25
C PRO A 50 1.64 1.30 -13.38
N THR A 51 2.51 0.73 -12.53
CA THR A 51 2.19 -0.43 -11.70
C THR A 51 2.51 -0.17 -10.24
N PHE A 52 1.75 -0.77 -9.32
CA PHE A 52 2.19 -0.90 -7.93
C PHE A 52 3.16 -2.06 -7.77
N LEU A 53 4.19 -1.84 -6.98
CA LEU A 53 5.10 -2.87 -6.51
C LEU A 53 4.56 -3.49 -5.21
N LEU A 54 4.33 -4.79 -5.22
CA LEU A 54 3.82 -5.55 -4.08
C LEU A 54 4.71 -6.75 -3.77
N THR A 55 4.66 -7.21 -2.52
CA THR A 55 5.43 -8.35 -2.02
C THR A 55 4.52 -9.45 -1.50
N HIS A 56 4.99 -10.70 -1.55
CA HIS A 56 4.45 -11.81 -0.80
C HIS A 56 5.32 -12.06 0.43
N ARG A 57 4.70 -12.07 1.59
CA ARG A 57 5.36 -12.50 2.82
C ARG A 57 5.65 -14.00 2.77
N PRO A 58 6.79 -14.49 3.31
CA PRO A 58 7.07 -15.92 3.39
C PRO A 58 5.96 -16.68 4.14
N SER A 59 5.63 -17.88 3.66
CA SER A 59 4.58 -18.72 4.25
C SER A 59 4.93 -19.28 5.63
N ASN A 60 6.20 -19.24 6.02
CA ASN A 60 6.71 -19.67 7.32
C ASN A 60 6.77 -18.56 8.38
N MET A 61 6.34 -17.34 8.05
CA MET A 61 6.30 -16.26 9.02
C MET A 61 5.21 -16.46 10.08
N ARG A 62 5.48 -16.00 11.33
CA ARG A 62 4.53 -16.09 12.45
C ARG A 62 3.29 -15.20 12.27
N ALA A 63 3.45 -14.08 11.56
CA ALA A 63 2.40 -13.11 11.33
C ALA A 63 2.15 -12.97 9.83
N HIS A 64 0.88 -13.06 9.42
CA HIS A 64 0.44 -12.84 8.04
C HIS A 64 1.18 -13.70 6.98
N PRO A 65 1.31 -15.03 7.17
CA PRO A 65 2.02 -15.89 6.24
C PRO A 65 1.40 -15.87 4.85
N GLY A 66 2.22 -15.70 3.81
CA GLY A 66 1.81 -15.71 2.41
C GLY A 66 0.94 -14.54 1.96
N GLN A 67 0.71 -13.53 2.82
CA GLN A 67 -0.10 -12.36 2.44
C GLN A 67 0.64 -11.44 1.48
N VAL A 68 -0.12 -10.84 0.58
CA VAL A 68 0.34 -9.77 -0.29
C VAL A 68 0.30 -8.45 0.49
N ALA A 69 1.38 -7.68 0.42
CA ALA A 69 1.49 -6.38 1.06
C ALA A 69 2.30 -5.39 0.20
N PHE A 70 2.14 -4.11 0.46
CA PHE A 70 3.15 -3.13 0.10
C PHE A 70 4.40 -3.36 0.96
N PRO A 71 5.61 -3.06 0.46
CA PRO A 71 6.81 -3.01 1.29
C PRO A 71 6.59 -2.10 2.48
N GLY A 72 6.97 -2.55 3.69
CA GLY A 72 6.76 -1.74 4.87
C GLY A 72 6.71 -2.53 6.17
N GLY A 73 6.76 -1.78 7.27
CA GLY A 73 6.82 -2.33 8.61
C GLY A 73 6.55 -1.31 9.71
N LYS A 74 7.07 -1.58 10.89
CA LYS A 74 6.89 -0.71 12.06
C LYS A 74 7.72 0.54 11.92
N ILE A 75 7.22 1.63 12.47
CA ILE A 75 7.97 2.86 12.65
C ILE A 75 8.81 2.73 13.93
N ASP A 76 10.11 2.92 13.82
CA ASP A 76 11.01 2.90 14.95
C ASP A 76 10.99 4.23 15.74
N ALA A 77 11.48 4.21 16.98
CA ALA A 77 11.45 5.38 17.84
C ALA A 77 12.24 6.54 17.23
N GLY A 78 11.59 7.66 17.00
CA GLY A 78 12.18 8.87 16.41
C GLY A 78 12.17 8.90 14.88
N GLU A 79 11.64 7.88 14.23
CA GLU A 79 11.51 7.80 12.78
C GLU A 79 10.16 8.38 12.32
N SER A 80 10.16 9.09 11.21
CA SER A 80 8.92 9.51 10.53
C SER A 80 8.32 8.36 9.70
N PRO A 81 7.02 8.42 9.35
CA PRO A 81 6.42 7.41 8.46
C PRO A 81 7.14 7.28 7.11
N VAL A 82 7.64 8.38 6.56
CA VAL A 82 8.41 8.37 5.29
C VAL A 82 9.72 7.63 5.47
N GLU A 83 10.49 7.94 6.52
CA GLU A 83 11.76 7.27 6.80
C GLU A 83 11.57 5.77 7.00
N ALA A 84 10.54 5.37 7.77
CA ALA A 84 10.20 3.96 7.98
C ALA A 84 9.87 3.23 6.69
N ALA A 85 9.01 3.80 5.85
CA ALA A 85 8.62 3.18 4.58
C ALA A 85 9.82 3.01 3.63
N LEU A 86 10.74 3.99 3.59
CA LEU A 86 11.95 3.92 2.77
C LEU A 86 12.96 2.91 3.32
N ARG A 87 13.17 2.86 4.64
CA ARG A 87 14.04 1.87 5.30
C ARG A 87 13.54 0.45 5.05
N GLU A 88 12.26 0.19 5.29
CA GLU A 88 11.67 -1.14 5.06
C GLU A 88 11.76 -1.56 3.59
N ALA A 89 11.52 -0.65 2.64
CA ALA A 89 11.69 -0.95 1.21
C ALA A 89 13.15 -1.26 0.84
N TRP A 90 14.11 -0.64 1.52
CA TRP A 90 15.53 -0.99 1.39
C TRP A 90 15.84 -2.37 1.99
N GLU A 91 15.36 -2.66 3.19
CA GLU A 91 15.59 -3.92 3.90
C GLU A 91 14.93 -5.11 3.18
N GLU A 92 13.70 -4.93 2.70
CA GLU A 92 12.92 -5.98 2.04
C GLU A 92 13.31 -6.22 0.57
N LEU A 93 13.63 -5.15 -0.19
CA LEU A 93 13.76 -5.20 -1.65
C LEU A 93 15.04 -4.56 -2.19
N ALA A 94 15.92 -4.06 -1.35
CA ALA A 94 17.11 -3.29 -1.69
C ALA A 94 16.81 -2.05 -2.57
N ILE A 95 15.66 -1.41 -2.37
CA ILE A 95 15.27 -0.18 -3.06
C ILE A 95 16.02 1.00 -2.43
N PRO A 96 16.96 1.66 -3.12
CA PRO A 96 17.70 2.77 -2.54
C PRO A 96 16.76 3.95 -2.22
N PRO A 97 16.80 4.53 -1.01
CA PRO A 97 15.95 5.65 -0.64
C PRO A 97 16.06 6.87 -1.57
N ASP A 98 17.24 7.12 -2.12
CA ASP A 98 17.53 8.21 -3.06
C ASP A 98 16.96 7.95 -4.48
N ALA A 99 16.61 6.72 -4.81
CA ALA A 99 15.90 6.38 -6.05
C ALA A 99 14.38 6.62 -5.94
N VAL A 100 13.84 6.80 -4.74
CA VAL A 100 12.42 6.94 -4.49
C VAL A 100 12.00 8.41 -4.52
N THR A 101 11.06 8.77 -5.38
CA THR A 101 10.44 10.09 -5.36
C THR A 101 9.17 10.06 -4.52
N VAL A 102 9.24 10.51 -3.28
CA VAL A 102 8.08 10.61 -2.40
C VAL A 102 7.11 11.68 -2.93
N ILE A 103 5.84 11.31 -3.03
CA ILE A 103 4.72 12.18 -3.41
C ILE A 103 4.06 12.75 -2.17
N GLY A 104 3.72 11.91 -1.19
CA GLY A 104 3.14 12.34 0.08
C GLY A 104 2.56 11.19 0.90
N GLU A 105 2.19 11.50 2.14
CA GLU A 105 1.45 10.60 3.02
C GLU A 105 -0.02 10.54 2.61
N SER A 106 -0.65 9.38 2.77
CA SER A 106 -2.09 9.24 2.54
C SER A 106 -2.83 8.87 3.82
N ASP A 107 -4.15 8.64 3.70
CA ASP A 107 -5.00 8.39 4.86
C ASP A 107 -4.56 7.17 5.65
N VAL A 108 -4.44 7.36 6.93
CA VAL A 108 -4.06 6.33 7.89
C VAL A 108 -5.11 5.22 7.91
N TYR A 109 -4.65 3.99 7.84
CA TYR A 109 -5.48 2.80 8.00
C TYR A 109 -5.28 2.18 9.39
N ARG A 110 -6.36 2.06 10.17
CA ARG A 110 -6.33 1.33 11.44
C ARG A 110 -6.70 -0.13 11.21
N THR A 111 -5.97 -1.03 11.85
CA THR A 111 -6.22 -2.47 11.73
C THR A 111 -6.84 -3.02 13.01
N GLY A 112 -7.71 -4.01 12.89
CA GLY A 112 -8.24 -4.74 14.03
C GLY A 112 -7.20 -5.49 14.88
N THR A 113 -5.93 -5.48 14.47
CA THR A 113 -4.78 -6.05 15.20
C THR A 113 -3.95 -5.00 15.94
N GLY A 114 -4.41 -3.73 15.97
CA GLY A 114 -3.79 -2.64 16.72
C GLY A 114 -2.64 -1.93 15.99
N TYR A 115 -2.59 -2.01 14.66
CA TYR A 115 -1.67 -1.19 13.88
C TYR A 115 -2.36 0.07 13.34
N ILE A 116 -1.61 1.17 13.32
CA ILE A 116 -1.91 2.40 12.60
C ILE A 116 -0.94 2.46 11.43
N ILE A 117 -1.43 2.27 10.23
CA ILE A 117 -0.59 2.18 9.01
C ILE A 117 -0.71 3.47 8.22
N THR A 118 0.40 4.15 7.99
CA THR A 118 0.49 5.32 7.12
C THR A 118 1.01 4.89 5.74
N PRO A 119 0.19 4.96 4.68
CA PRO A 119 0.65 4.71 3.32
C PRO A 119 1.44 5.91 2.79
N ILE A 120 2.62 5.65 2.25
CA ILE A 120 3.47 6.65 1.59
C ILE A 120 3.38 6.43 0.09
N VAL A 121 2.73 7.36 -0.60
CA VAL A 121 2.66 7.35 -2.08
C VAL A 121 4.00 7.82 -2.63
N ALA A 122 4.58 7.04 -3.52
CA ALA A 122 5.88 7.36 -4.11
C ALA A 122 5.96 6.87 -5.55
N LEU A 123 6.81 7.51 -6.35
CA LEU A 123 7.19 7.05 -7.68
C LEU A 123 8.56 6.37 -7.64
N LEU A 124 8.65 5.22 -8.28
CA LEU A 124 9.85 4.40 -8.44
C LEU A 124 10.32 4.45 -9.92
N PRO A 125 11.62 4.52 -10.17
CA PRO A 125 12.15 4.52 -11.55
C PRO A 125 11.89 3.15 -12.22
N PRO A 126 11.75 3.13 -13.57
CA PRO A 126 11.43 1.91 -14.31
C PRO A 126 12.58 0.90 -14.38
N ASP A 127 13.80 1.33 -14.18
CA ASP A 127 15.03 0.54 -14.26
C ASP A 127 15.55 0.08 -12.89
N LEU A 128 14.69 0.17 -11.87
CA LEU A 128 15.03 -0.23 -10.50
C LEU A 128 15.38 -1.73 -10.43
N VAL A 129 16.53 -2.03 -9.85
CA VAL A 129 16.96 -3.40 -9.60
C VAL A 129 16.41 -3.84 -8.25
N ILE A 130 15.48 -4.78 -8.26
CA ILE A 130 14.86 -5.35 -7.05
C ILE A 130 15.66 -6.59 -6.61
N VAL A 131 16.11 -6.59 -5.36
CA VAL A 131 16.78 -7.73 -4.74
C VAL A 131 16.04 -8.09 -3.45
N PRO A 132 15.12 -9.07 -3.50
CA PRO A 132 14.32 -9.42 -2.33
C PRO A 132 15.16 -10.06 -1.23
N ASN A 133 14.91 -9.66 0.02
CA ASN A 133 15.44 -10.34 1.19
C ASN A 133 14.60 -11.60 1.46
N PRO A 134 15.15 -12.81 1.29
CA PRO A 134 14.37 -14.05 1.37
C PRO A 134 13.83 -14.36 2.79
N SER A 135 14.32 -13.66 3.82
CA SER A 135 13.78 -13.80 5.18
C SER A 135 12.45 -13.04 5.37
N GLU A 136 12.17 -12.05 4.53
CA GLU A 136 11.01 -11.14 4.66
C GLU A 136 10.10 -11.13 3.43
N VAL A 137 10.66 -11.42 2.24
CA VAL A 137 9.97 -11.42 0.96
C VAL A 137 10.19 -12.75 0.25
N ALA A 138 9.10 -13.51 0.07
CA ALA A 138 9.14 -14.75 -0.71
C ALA A 138 9.14 -14.48 -2.21
N GLN A 139 8.42 -13.44 -2.63
CA GLN A 139 8.24 -13.04 -4.03
C GLN A 139 7.82 -11.58 -4.07
N TRP A 140 8.15 -10.87 -5.13
CA TRP A 140 7.59 -9.58 -5.47
C TRP A 140 6.94 -9.63 -6.86
N PHE A 141 6.00 -8.73 -7.12
CA PHE A 141 5.34 -8.61 -8.41
C PHE A 141 4.83 -7.18 -8.62
N GLU A 142 4.51 -6.89 -9.86
CA GLU A 142 3.87 -5.64 -10.24
C GLU A 142 2.42 -5.88 -10.69
N VAL A 143 1.54 -4.96 -10.30
CA VAL A 143 0.13 -4.96 -10.73
C VAL A 143 -0.23 -3.58 -11.28
N PRO A 144 -0.91 -3.47 -12.44
CA PRO A 144 -1.29 -2.18 -12.99
C PRO A 144 -2.17 -1.37 -12.04
N VAL A 145 -1.83 -0.08 -11.86
CA VAL A 145 -2.58 0.81 -10.96
C VAL A 145 -4.02 0.97 -11.41
N ASP A 146 -4.26 1.15 -12.70
CA ASP A 146 -5.61 1.26 -13.27
C ASP A 146 -6.47 0.00 -13.02
N PHE A 147 -5.84 -1.19 -13.02
CA PHE A 147 -6.54 -2.43 -12.69
C PHE A 147 -6.98 -2.48 -11.23
N VAL A 148 -6.07 -2.22 -10.29
CA VAL A 148 -6.41 -2.31 -8.86
C VAL A 148 -7.22 -1.12 -8.35
N PHE A 149 -7.25 -0.01 -9.09
CA PHE A 149 -8.09 1.14 -8.78
C PHE A 149 -9.50 1.02 -9.35
N ASP A 150 -9.72 0.15 -10.34
CA ASP A 150 -11.06 -0.11 -10.85
C ASP A 150 -11.89 -0.88 -9.81
N ALA A 151 -12.97 -0.23 -9.35
CA ALA A 151 -13.89 -0.81 -8.37
C ALA A 151 -14.57 -2.10 -8.86
N ALA A 152 -14.63 -2.33 -10.18
CA ALA A 152 -15.16 -3.58 -10.75
C ALA A 152 -14.32 -4.81 -10.38
N ASN A 153 -13.04 -4.61 -10.06
CA ASN A 153 -12.13 -5.66 -9.61
C ASN A 153 -12.13 -5.85 -8.08
N HIS A 154 -12.92 -5.05 -7.33
CA HIS A 154 -13.01 -5.13 -5.87
C HIS A 154 -14.16 -6.03 -5.46
N VAL A 155 -13.88 -7.24 -5.02
CA VAL A 155 -14.89 -8.18 -4.52
C VAL A 155 -15.00 -8.07 -3.01
N VAL A 156 -16.22 -7.81 -2.51
CA VAL A 156 -16.47 -7.84 -1.07
C VAL A 156 -16.64 -9.29 -0.64
N GLN A 157 -15.79 -9.75 0.23
CA GLN A 157 -15.82 -11.07 0.85
C GLN A 157 -16.20 -10.96 2.32
N SER A 158 -16.65 -12.05 2.93
CA SER A 158 -16.88 -12.11 4.36
C SER A 158 -16.35 -13.39 4.97
N ALA A 159 -15.82 -13.30 6.17
CA ALA A 159 -15.36 -14.44 6.95
C ALA A 159 -15.76 -14.28 8.44
N MET A 160 -15.89 -15.42 9.11
CA MET A 160 -16.05 -15.43 10.57
C MET A 160 -14.68 -15.29 11.23
N TRP A 161 -14.52 -14.25 12.04
CA TRP A 161 -13.30 -14.02 12.81
C TRP A 161 -13.68 -13.81 14.29
N ASN A 162 -13.21 -14.71 15.16
CA ASN A 162 -13.53 -14.69 16.59
C ASN A 162 -15.05 -14.53 16.88
N GLY A 163 -15.87 -15.28 16.14
CA GLY A 163 -17.33 -15.28 16.30
C GLY A 163 -18.08 -14.10 15.69
N LEU A 164 -17.38 -13.16 15.05
CA LEU A 164 -17.97 -12.02 14.33
C LEU A 164 -17.78 -12.15 12.83
N ARG A 165 -18.83 -11.88 12.07
CA ARG A 165 -18.74 -11.77 10.60
C ARG A 165 -18.04 -10.46 10.27
N ARG A 166 -16.97 -10.56 9.46
CA ARG A 166 -16.22 -9.42 8.97
C ARG A 166 -16.21 -9.41 7.46
N GLU A 167 -16.37 -8.24 6.90
CA GLU A 167 -16.24 -8.00 5.47
C GLU A 167 -14.83 -7.45 5.18
N TYR A 168 -14.28 -7.88 4.08
CA TYR A 168 -13.00 -7.41 3.58
C TYR A 168 -13.02 -7.36 2.05
N LEU A 169 -12.11 -6.58 1.47
CA LEU A 169 -11.92 -6.55 0.01
C LEU A 169 -10.95 -7.63 -0.43
N ASP A 170 -11.21 -8.12 -1.63
CA ASP A 170 -10.42 -9.11 -2.35
C ASP A 170 -10.27 -8.66 -3.80
N ILE A 171 -9.02 -8.59 -4.29
CA ILE A 171 -8.68 -8.22 -5.66
C ILE A 171 -7.82 -9.35 -6.20
N GLN A 172 -8.25 -10.01 -7.29
CA GLN A 172 -7.50 -11.09 -7.90
C GLN A 172 -6.74 -10.57 -9.12
N TRP A 173 -5.40 -10.71 -9.11
CA TRP A 173 -4.51 -10.42 -10.23
C TRP A 173 -3.69 -11.65 -10.58
N HIS A 174 -4.02 -12.34 -11.68
CA HIS A 174 -3.43 -13.63 -12.01
C HIS A 174 -3.46 -14.59 -10.82
N GLU A 175 -2.30 -15.14 -10.41
CA GLU A 175 -2.16 -15.98 -9.21
C GLU A 175 -2.09 -15.21 -7.89
N HIS A 176 -2.01 -13.87 -7.95
CA HIS A 176 -1.85 -13.03 -6.77
C HIS A 176 -3.20 -12.60 -6.21
N ARG A 177 -3.43 -12.94 -4.97
CA ARG A 177 -4.62 -12.51 -4.22
C ARG A 177 -4.27 -11.35 -3.31
N ILE A 178 -4.75 -10.15 -3.63
CA ILE A 178 -4.58 -8.93 -2.85
C ILE A 178 -5.85 -8.76 -2.01
N TRP A 179 -5.75 -8.84 -0.69
CA TRP A 179 -6.94 -8.81 0.16
C TRP A 179 -6.72 -8.11 1.50
N GLY A 180 -7.80 -7.89 2.25
CA GLY A 180 -7.77 -7.33 3.60
C GLY A 180 -7.18 -5.92 3.62
N VAL A 181 -6.18 -5.69 4.45
CA VAL A 181 -5.57 -4.36 4.68
C VAL A 181 -5.01 -3.77 3.40
N THR A 182 -4.27 -4.55 2.61
CA THR A 182 -3.65 -4.08 1.36
C THR A 182 -4.70 -3.65 0.34
N ALA A 183 -5.74 -4.47 0.14
CA ALA A 183 -6.85 -4.12 -0.75
C ALA A 183 -7.63 -2.90 -0.24
N ALA A 184 -7.80 -2.76 1.07
CA ALA A 184 -8.48 -1.61 1.66
C ALA A 184 -7.67 -0.30 1.48
N ILE A 185 -6.35 -0.33 1.65
CA ILE A 185 -5.46 0.81 1.38
C ILE A 185 -5.53 1.18 -0.11
N ILE A 186 -5.46 0.19 -1.02
CA ILE A 186 -5.59 0.42 -2.47
C ILE A 186 -6.94 1.10 -2.78
N ALA A 187 -8.04 0.62 -2.21
CA ALA A 187 -9.36 1.21 -2.41
C ALA A 187 -9.48 2.63 -1.85
N ASN A 188 -8.80 2.96 -0.76
CA ASN A 188 -8.73 4.33 -0.26
C ASN A 188 -7.90 5.21 -1.19
N LEU A 189 -6.74 4.73 -1.65
CA LEU A 189 -5.89 5.44 -2.61
C LEU A 189 -6.61 5.70 -3.93
N SER A 190 -7.41 4.75 -4.45
CA SER A 190 -8.17 4.94 -5.70
C SER A 190 -9.18 6.09 -5.63
N ARG A 191 -9.69 6.37 -4.43
CA ARG A 191 -10.59 7.50 -4.19
C ARG A 191 -9.84 8.83 -4.05
N ARG A 192 -8.60 8.80 -3.54
CA ARG A 192 -7.76 10.00 -3.38
C ARG A 192 -7.06 10.41 -4.67
N LEU A 193 -6.61 9.41 -5.43
CA LEU A 193 -5.90 9.62 -6.68
C LEU A 193 -6.88 9.35 -7.83
N ASP A 194 -7.53 10.36 -8.35
CA ASP A 194 -8.42 10.24 -9.51
C ASP A 194 -7.62 9.81 -10.75
N TRP A 195 -7.32 8.51 -10.80
CA TRP A 195 -6.40 7.91 -11.77
C TRP A 195 -6.87 8.03 -13.22
N ALA A 196 -8.20 8.08 -13.44
CA ALA A 196 -8.77 8.25 -14.78
C ALA A 196 -8.27 9.54 -15.45
N ARG A 197 -8.05 10.59 -14.66
CA ARG A 197 -7.48 11.86 -15.15
C ARG A 197 -6.02 11.76 -15.61
N LEU A 198 -5.30 10.68 -15.28
CA LEU A 198 -3.96 10.43 -15.81
C LEU A 198 -3.99 9.83 -17.22
N ALA A 199 -5.04 9.09 -17.57
CA ALA A 199 -5.17 8.41 -18.86
C ALA A 199 -5.61 9.35 -19.99
N ASP A 200 -6.28 10.49 -19.65
CA ASP A 200 -6.92 11.39 -20.60
C ASP A 200 -6.00 12.54 -21.10
N ALA A 201 -4.70 12.45 -20.89
CA ALA A 201 -3.80 13.55 -21.23
C ALA A 201 -2.51 13.06 -22.00
#